data_6af33cfdafeb98f725534458aad9926b
#
_entry.id   6af33cfdafeb98f725534458aad9926b
#
_cell.length_a   1.000
_cell.length_b   1.000
_cell.length_c   1.000
_cell.angle_alpha   90.00
_cell.angle_beta   90.00
_cell.angle_gamma   90.00
#
_symmetry.space_group_name_H-M   'P 1'
#
loop_
_entity.id
_entity.type
_entity.pdbx_description
1 polymer ?
#
loop_
_entity_poly.entity_id
_entity_poly.type
_entity_poly.pdbx_seq_one_letter_code
_entity_poly.pdbx_strand_id
1 'polypeptide(L)'
;FRRVLFRSVLFLALGLMSKPMLVTLPCVLLLLDFWPLKRWGLENTDKKILSRLILEKIPLFILVAAASVTTYIVQKGGGAMRSTEFSSLYFRFANAVVSYLEYLGNMLWPRGLSVFYPHPGHSLSIVKILVCALLLIGITTWVVREMRRAPYLAVGWFWYLGTLVPVIGLVQVGEQSMADRYMYIPLIGIFIAIAWGLPERLKSYKQKLLPIVAGVVIPILMVLTWTQVSHWENGITLFKHAISVTKNPSPSFVITYNNLGHALAREQRYEEAIIQYRQAIKMNPYYSKAHNNLGHSLSELKVYDEAIEHYRQALSIETDYAEAYNNLANAMGKKGKLKESVSYYNEAIRLKSDYAEAHFNLGVTLAQQGKIEKAIAEYRQALKINPDFVLAHNNLASMLGQRGDFKEAIEHYRQAVTLDPGFAKGHNNLGSTLAQQGQFKEAMEHFERALIIDPNYSDAQKNLELARSIAVEARSKGSLNQTLRFESSP
;
A
#
# COMPACT_ATOMS: atom_id res chain seq x y z
N PHE A 1 -23.44 31.79 -16.10
CA PHE A 1 -22.50 30.96 -16.87
C PHE A 1 -21.08 30.95 -16.25
N ARG A 2 -20.39 32.09 -16.09
CA ARG A 2 -19.02 32.17 -15.56
C ARG A 2 -18.85 31.52 -14.18
N ARG A 3 -19.80 31.73 -13.25
CA ARG A 3 -19.74 31.09 -11.90
C ARG A 3 -19.90 29.58 -11.96
N VAL A 4 -20.76 29.06 -12.83
CA VAL A 4 -20.95 27.60 -12.99
C VAL A 4 -19.73 26.99 -13.61
N LEU A 5 -19.17 27.60 -14.66
CA LEU A 5 -17.93 27.13 -15.30
C LEU A 5 -16.77 27.12 -14.31
N PHE A 6 -16.57 28.18 -13.52
CA PHE A 6 -15.51 28.23 -12.51
C PHE A 6 -15.66 27.12 -11.47
N ARG A 7 -16.87 26.90 -10.95
CA ARG A 7 -17.13 25.79 -10.01
C ARG A 7 -16.85 24.43 -10.64
N SER A 8 -17.26 24.20 -11.89
CA SER A 8 -17.01 22.94 -12.61
C SER A 8 -15.51 22.69 -12.83
N VAL A 9 -14.75 23.73 -13.19
CA VAL A 9 -13.28 23.66 -13.34
C VAL A 9 -12.62 23.34 -12.00
N LEU A 10 -13.03 24.02 -10.91
CA LEU A 10 -12.49 23.79 -9.58
C LEU A 10 -12.76 22.37 -9.10
N PHE A 11 -14.01 21.89 -9.22
CA PHE A 11 -14.35 20.52 -8.81
C PHE A 11 -13.63 19.47 -9.65
N LEU A 12 -13.47 19.71 -10.96
CA LEU A 12 -12.69 18.82 -11.82
C LEU A 12 -11.22 18.81 -11.40
N ALA A 13 -10.61 19.96 -11.10
CA ALA A 13 -9.23 20.06 -10.64
C ALA A 13 -9.01 19.26 -9.36
N LEU A 14 -9.85 19.47 -8.33
CA LEU A 14 -9.82 18.73 -7.08
C LEU A 14 -10.03 17.23 -7.29
N GLY A 15 -10.96 16.87 -8.18
CA GLY A 15 -11.22 15.47 -8.52
C GLY A 15 -10.04 14.80 -9.24
N LEU A 16 -9.36 15.48 -10.17
CA LEU A 16 -8.18 14.96 -10.87
C LEU A 16 -6.99 14.80 -9.93
N MET A 17 -6.84 15.65 -8.92
CA MET A 17 -5.83 15.51 -7.87
C MET A 17 -6.07 14.25 -7.03
N SER A 18 -7.33 13.85 -6.84
CA SER A 18 -7.69 12.64 -6.07
C SER A 18 -7.68 11.37 -6.91
N LYS A 19 -8.19 11.42 -8.15
CA LYS A 19 -8.28 10.26 -9.07
C LYS A 19 -8.13 10.66 -10.54
N PRO A 20 -7.10 10.19 -11.25
CA PRO A 20 -6.88 10.49 -12.67
C PRO A 20 -8.00 10.01 -13.62
N MET A 21 -8.89 9.10 -13.17
CA MET A 21 -10.00 8.58 -14.01
C MET A 21 -10.98 9.67 -14.48
N LEU A 22 -11.04 10.83 -13.82
CA LEU A 22 -11.90 11.93 -14.21
C LEU A 22 -11.47 12.66 -15.49
N VAL A 23 -10.39 12.23 -16.13
CA VAL A 23 -9.94 12.77 -17.44
C VAL A 23 -11.02 12.64 -18.54
N THR A 24 -11.98 11.75 -18.41
CA THR A 24 -13.07 11.54 -19.35
C THR A 24 -14.28 12.44 -19.13
N LEU A 25 -14.33 13.19 -18.03
CA LEU A 25 -15.48 14.00 -17.65
C LEU A 25 -15.93 15.00 -18.72
N PRO A 26 -15.06 15.73 -19.46
CA PRO A 26 -15.50 16.62 -20.52
C PRO A 26 -16.27 15.91 -21.65
N CYS A 27 -15.85 14.68 -22.00
CA CYS A 27 -16.54 13.85 -22.98
C CYS A 27 -17.92 13.38 -22.46
N VAL A 28 -17.98 12.99 -21.21
CA VAL A 28 -19.23 12.61 -20.52
C VAL A 28 -20.22 13.76 -20.51
N LEU A 29 -19.76 14.99 -20.25
CA LEU A 29 -20.62 16.18 -20.29
C LEU A 29 -21.18 16.46 -21.70
N LEU A 30 -20.43 16.16 -22.77
CA LEU A 30 -20.92 16.24 -24.13
C LEU A 30 -22.00 15.17 -24.42
N LEU A 31 -21.86 13.96 -23.89
CA LEU A 31 -22.90 12.94 -23.99
C LEU A 31 -24.18 13.37 -23.27
N LEU A 32 -24.06 14.00 -22.11
CA LEU A 32 -25.21 14.52 -21.37
C LEU A 32 -25.88 15.72 -22.09
N ASP A 33 -25.13 16.55 -22.81
CA ASP A 33 -25.69 17.60 -23.66
C ASP A 33 -26.55 17.02 -24.80
N PHE A 34 -26.18 15.82 -25.31
CA PHE A 34 -27.00 15.13 -26.31
C PHE A 34 -28.28 14.57 -25.67
N TRP A 35 -28.14 13.82 -24.57
CA TRP A 35 -29.25 13.27 -23.78
C TRP A 35 -28.79 13.14 -22.31
N PRO A 36 -29.60 13.53 -21.31
CA PRO A 36 -31.01 13.95 -21.37
C PRO A 36 -31.24 15.47 -21.64
N LEU A 37 -30.17 16.29 -21.68
CA LEU A 37 -30.32 17.74 -21.76
C LEU A 37 -30.84 18.26 -23.13
N LYS A 38 -30.73 17.44 -24.17
CA LYS A 38 -31.21 17.75 -25.54
C LYS A 38 -30.74 19.14 -26.07
N ARG A 39 -29.52 19.56 -25.67
CA ARG A 39 -28.95 20.85 -26.12
C ARG A 39 -28.53 20.81 -27.59
N TRP A 40 -28.28 19.61 -28.14
CA TRP A 40 -28.10 19.32 -29.56
C TRP A 40 -28.62 17.91 -29.84
N GLY A 41 -28.87 17.56 -31.09
CA GLY A 41 -29.40 16.25 -31.44
C GLY A 41 -29.48 16.03 -32.92
N LEU A 42 -29.90 14.82 -33.34
CA LEU A 42 -29.97 14.42 -34.75
C LEU A 42 -31.04 15.19 -35.56
N GLU A 43 -32.02 15.83 -34.90
CA GLU A 43 -33.02 16.67 -35.50
C GLU A 43 -32.56 18.13 -35.65
N ASN A 44 -31.65 18.57 -34.76
CA ASN A 44 -31.05 19.88 -34.79
C ASN A 44 -29.53 19.75 -34.98
N THR A 45 -29.13 19.55 -36.22
CA THR A 45 -27.70 19.34 -36.61
C THR A 45 -26.98 20.66 -36.84
N ASP A 46 -27.41 21.76 -36.24
CA ASP A 46 -26.70 23.03 -36.37
C ASP A 46 -25.28 22.91 -35.81
N LYS A 47 -24.31 22.89 -36.74
CA LYS A 47 -22.87 22.83 -36.43
C LYS A 47 -22.42 23.94 -35.48
N LYS A 48 -23.12 25.10 -35.48
CA LYS A 48 -22.83 26.21 -34.58
C LYS A 48 -23.15 25.88 -33.12
N ILE A 49 -24.22 25.12 -32.87
CA ILE A 49 -24.59 24.68 -31.53
C ILE A 49 -23.53 23.69 -31.01
N LEU A 50 -23.17 22.70 -31.80
CA LEU A 50 -22.13 21.71 -31.43
C LEU A 50 -20.78 22.37 -31.16
N SER A 51 -20.35 23.28 -32.06
CA SER A 51 -19.09 24.01 -31.84
C SER A 51 -19.11 24.85 -30.56
N ARG A 52 -20.24 25.50 -30.23
CA ARG A 52 -20.39 26.24 -28.98
C ARG A 52 -20.31 25.33 -27.74
N LEU A 53 -20.94 24.16 -27.79
CA LEU A 53 -20.89 23.19 -26.69
C LEU A 53 -19.49 22.66 -26.47
N ILE A 54 -18.70 22.45 -27.52
CA ILE A 54 -17.29 22.08 -27.45
C ILE A 54 -16.47 23.22 -26.84
N LEU A 55 -16.67 24.47 -27.34
CA LEU A 55 -15.97 25.64 -26.82
C LEU A 55 -16.25 25.88 -25.33
N GLU A 56 -17.46 25.63 -24.85
CA GLU A 56 -17.81 25.68 -23.43
C GLU A 56 -16.98 24.75 -22.58
N LYS A 57 -16.46 23.62 -23.12
CA LYS A 57 -15.72 22.59 -22.41
C LYS A 57 -14.21 22.65 -22.65
N ILE A 58 -13.71 23.55 -23.50
CA ILE A 58 -12.27 23.74 -23.73
C ILE A 58 -11.48 23.91 -22.42
N PRO A 59 -11.90 24.73 -21.44
CA PRO A 59 -11.16 24.86 -20.18
C PRO A 59 -11.01 23.53 -19.43
N LEU A 60 -12.03 22.67 -19.49
CA LEU A 60 -11.99 21.34 -18.88
C LEU A 60 -11.05 20.41 -19.66
N PHE A 61 -11.06 20.45 -21.00
CA PHE A 61 -10.13 19.68 -21.82
C PHE A 61 -8.66 20.08 -21.60
N ILE A 62 -8.38 21.39 -21.46
CA ILE A 62 -7.03 21.89 -21.16
C ILE A 62 -6.56 21.35 -19.81
N LEU A 63 -7.42 21.43 -18.78
CA LEU A 63 -7.10 20.93 -17.45
C LEU A 63 -6.82 19.42 -17.46
N VAL A 64 -7.64 18.65 -18.17
CA VAL A 64 -7.47 17.20 -18.34
C VAL A 64 -6.16 16.89 -19.08
N ALA A 65 -5.83 17.61 -20.15
CA ALA A 65 -4.58 17.43 -20.87
C ALA A 65 -3.37 17.70 -19.97
N ALA A 66 -3.39 18.80 -19.21
CA ALA A 66 -2.33 19.12 -18.25
C ALA A 66 -2.18 18.04 -17.18
N ALA A 67 -3.28 17.57 -16.57
CA ALA A 67 -3.26 16.50 -15.59
C ALA A 67 -2.74 15.17 -16.16
N SER A 68 -3.12 14.84 -17.40
CA SER A 68 -2.65 13.62 -18.09
C SER A 68 -1.15 13.66 -18.35
N VAL A 69 -0.61 14.79 -18.80
CA VAL A 69 0.83 14.99 -19.02
C VAL A 69 1.59 14.88 -17.70
N THR A 70 1.12 15.57 -16.65
CA THR A 70 1.73 15.50 -15.32
C THR A 70 1.75 14.05 -14.80
N THR A 71 0.63 13.35 -14.89
CA THR A 71 0.52 11.94 -14.47
C THR A 71 1.50 11.06 -15.25
N TYR A 72 1.61 11.25 -16.57
CA TYR A 72 2.55 10.51 -17.42
C TYR A 72 4.01 10.75 -17.00
N ILE A 73 4.41 12.02 -16.77
CA ILE A 73 5.77 12.37 -16.35
C ILE A 73 6.11 11.74 -15.00
N VAL A 74 5.21 11.87 -14.02
CA VAL A 74 5.41 11.31 -12.67
C VAL A 74 5.52 9.78 -12.71
N GLN A 75 4.66 9.10 -13.46
CA GLN A 75 4.68 7.65 -13.57
C GLN A 75 5.92 7.13 -14.31
N LYS A 76 6.38 7.87 -15.32
CA LYS A 76 7.63 7.56 -16.03
C LYS A 76 8.85 7.74 -15.12
N GLY A 77 8.91 8.83 -14.36
CA GLY A 77 9.99 9.11 -13.41
C GLY A 77 10.02 8.16 -12.21
N GLY A 78 8.85 7.68 -11.76
CA GLY A 78 8.72 6.73 -10.65
C GLY A 78 8.90 5.26 -11.03
N GLY A 79 9.31 4.94 -12.27
CA GLY A 79 9.52 3.55 -12.72
C GLY A 79 8.24 2.70 -12.86
N ALA A 80 7.06 3.31 -12.68
CA ALA A 80 5.78 2.61 -12.80
C ALA A 80 5.42 2.24 -14.25
N MET A 81 6.05 2.91 -15.23
CA MET A 81 5.93 2.59 -16.65
C MET A 81 7.14 1.73 -17.05
N ARG A 82 6.92 0.45 -17.25
CA ARG A 82 7.94 -0.41 -17.86
C ARG A 82 8.16 -0.04 -19.31
N SER A 83 9.40 -0.24 -19.77
CA SER A 83 9.78 -0.02 -21.17
C SER A 83 8.82 -0.75 -22.12
N THR A 84 8.56 -0.16 -23.28
CA THR A 84 7.67 -0.66 -24.33
C THR A 84 8.09 -2.04 -24.89
N GLU A 85 9.21 -2.59 -24.44
CA GLU A 85 9.74 -3.89 -24.85
C GLU A 85 8.87 -5.08 -24.39
N PHE A 86 8.09 -4.93 -23.28
CA PHE A 86 7.32 -6.05 -22.72
C PHE A 86 5.91 -6.24 -23.28
N SER A 87 5.30 -5.25 -23.98
CA SER A 87 4.04 -5.46 -24.69
C SER A 87 3.94 -4.56 -25.91
N SER A 88 3.99 -5.17 -27.10
CA SER A 88 3.76 -4.47 -28.36
C SER A 88 2.36 -3.82 -28.36
N LEU A 89 2.18 -2.76 -29.15
CA LEU A 89 0.88 -2.09 -29.32
C LEU A 89 -0.23 -3.09 -29.67
N TYR A 90 0.09 -4.11 -30.46
CA TYR A 90 -0.84 -5.17 -30.81
C TYR A 90 -1.44 -5.87 -29.56
N PHE A 91 -0.61 -6.29 -28.61
CA PHE A 91 -1.11 -6.97 -27.40
C PHE A 91 -1.92 -6.05 -26.50
N ARG A 92 -1.60 -4.75 -26.45
CA ARG A 92 -2.39 -3.76 -25.70
C ARG A 92 -3.79 -3.57 -26.30
N PHE A 93 -3.87 -3.44 -27.63
CA PHE A 93 -5.17 -3.35 -28.32
C PHE A 93 -5.96 -4.65 -28.18
N ALA A 94 -5.32 -5.80 -28.36
CA ALA A 94 -5.96 -7.10 -28.19
C ALA A 94 -6.53 -7.27 -26.77
N ASN A 95 -5.74 -6.94 -25.75
CA ASN A 95 -6.20 -6.96 -24.37
C ASN A 95 -7.35 -5.98 -24.13
N ALA A 96 -7.28 -4.74 -24.63
CA ALA A 96 -8.33 -3.76 -24.48
C ALA A 96 -9.66 -4.25 -25.06
N VAL A 97 -9.65 -4.81 -26.26
CA VAL A 97 -10.85 -5.37 -26.92
C VAL A 97 -11.48 -6.48 -26.07
N VAL A 98 -10.67 -7.40 -25.55
CA VAL A 98 -11.15 -8.49 -24.71
C VAL A 98 -11.67 -7.98 -23.37
N SER A 99 -10.94 -7.05 -22.73
CA SER A 99 -11.30 -6.49 -21.41
C SER A 99 -12.64 -5.76 -21.43
N TYR A 100 -13.00 -5.06 -22.51
CA TYR A 100 -14.34 -4.45 -22.63
C TYR A 100 -15.46 -5.48 -22.42
N LEU A 101 -15.37 -6.66 -22.98
CA LEU A 101 -16.41 -7.69 -22.83
C LEU A 101 -16.28 -8.46 -21.52
N GLU A 102 -15.07 -8.67 -21.02
CA GLU A 102 -14.86 -9.29 -19.71
C GLU A 102 -15.45 -8.45 -18.59
N TYR A 103 -15.31 -7.13 -18.64
CA TYR A 103 -15.95 -6.22 -17.68
C TYR A 103 -17.49 -6.32 -17.72
N LEU A 104 -18.10 -6.41 -18.91
CA LEU A 104 -19.55 -6.65 -19.02
C LEU A 104 -19.95 -8.03 -18.47
N GLY A 105 -19.15 -9.05 -18.73
CA GLY A 105 -19.36 -10.38 -18.18
C GLY A 105 -19.31 -10.40 -16.65
N ASN A 106 -18.30 -9.74 -16.07
CA ASN A 106 -18.13 -9.61 -14.62
C ASN A 106 -19.27 -8.82 -13.97
N MET A 107 -19.83 -7.82 -14.66
CA MET A 107 -21.00 -7.08 -14.19
C MET A 107 -22.24 -7.98 -14.13
N LEU A 108 -22.48 -8.79 -15.17
CA LEU A 108 -23.67 -9.66 -15.24
C LEU A 108 -23.55 -10.87 -14.31
N TRP A 109 -22.34 -11.38 -14.15
CA TRP A 109 -22.05 -12.55 -13.33
C TRP A 109 -20.75 -12.38 -12.54
N PRO A 110 -20.77 -11.73 -11.36
CA PRO A 110 -19.59 -11.39 -10.57
C PRO A 110 -19.02 -12.61 -9.83
N ARG A 111 -18.53 -13.60 -10.57
CA ARG A 111 -17.81 -14.77 -10.03
C ARG A 111 -16.32 -14.69 -10.38
N GLY A 112 -15.48 -15.02 -9.40
CA GLY A 112 -14.03 -15.05 -9.61
C GLY A 112 -13.41 -13.68 -9.82
N LEU A 113 -14.04 -12.62 -9.28
CA LEU A 113 -13.44 -11.29 -9.26
C LEU A 113 -12.15 -11.34 -8.45
N SER A 114 -11.08 -10.68 -8.96
CA SER A 114 -9.76 -10.75 -8.37
C SER A 114 -9.19 -9.36 -8.12
N VAL A 115 -8.37 -9.23 -7.09
CA VAL A 115 -7.61 -7.99 -6.82
C VAL A 115 -6.54 -7.74 -7.89
N PHE A 116 -6.08 -8.79 -8.55
CA PHE A 116 -5.06 -8.74 -9.57
C PHE A 116 -5.41 -9.66 -10.75
N TYR A 117 -5.49 -9.07 -11.94
CA TYR A 117 -5.66 -9.78 -13.21
C TYR A 117 -4.34 -9.67 -13.97
N PRO A 118 -3.55 -10.75 -14.07
CA PRO A 118 -2.29 -10.72 -14.78
C PRO A 118 -2.51 -10.42 -16.26
N HIS A 119 -1.59 -9.66 -16.88
CA HIS A 119 -1.66 -9.41 -18.31
C HIS A 119 -1.43 -10.71 -19.07
N PRO A 120 -2.33 -11.12 -19.97
CA PRO A 120 -2.27 -12.41 -20.64
C PRO A 120 -1.10 -12.54 -21.63
N GLY A 121 -0.46 -11.43 -22.02
CA GLY A 121 0.69 -11.43 -22.94
C GLY A 121 0.37 -12.15 -24.26
N HIS A 122 1.22 -13.13 -24.62
CA HIS A 122 1.08 -13.95 -25.82
C HIS A 122 0.01 -15.05 -25.74
N SER A 123 -0.64 -15.26 -24.58
CA SER A 123 -1.61 -16.34 -24.38
C SER A 123 -3.02 -16.03 -24.88
N LEU A 124 -3.28 -14.81 -25.38
CA LEU A 124 -4.58 -14.44 -25.94
C LEU A 124 -4.81 -15.16 -27.28
N SER A 125 -5.86 -15.98 -27.32
CA SER A 125 -6.31 -16.63 -28.55
C SER A 125 -6.80 -15.59 -29.56
N ILE A 126 -6.32 -15.66 -30.79
CA ILE A 126 -6.77 -14.82 -31.91
C ILE A 126 -8.27 -14.94 -32.12
N VAL A 127 -8.82 -16.15 -31.99
CA VAL A 127 -10.27 -16.40 -32.07
C VAL A 127 -11.03 -15.61 -31.03
N LYS A 128 -10.57 -15.59 -29.77
CA LYS A 128 -11.18 -14.79 -28.69
C LYS A 128 -11.17 -13.30 -29.02
N ILE A 129 -10.05 -12.79 -29.53
CA ILE A 129 -9.93 -11.37 -29.92
C ILE A 129 -10.92 -11.02 -31.03
N LEU A 130 -11.00 -11.85 -32.09
CA LEU A 130 -11.91 -11.63 -33.20
C LEU A 130 -13.38 -11.67 -32.78
N VAL A 131 -13.78 -12.65 -31.97
CA VAL A 131 -15.13 -12.75 -31.43
C VAL A 131 -15.49 -11.53 -30.59
N CYS A 132 -14.59 -11.10 -29.71
CA CYS A 132 -14.80 -9.90 -28.90
C CYS A 132 -14.90 -8.65 -29.77
N ALA A 133 -14.05 -8.49 -30.77
CA ALA A 133 -14.11 -7.36 -31.72
C ALA A 133 -15.44 -7.33 -32.48
N LEU A 134 -15.87 -8.45 -33.03
CA LEU A 134 -17.14 -8.57 -33.76
C LEU A 134 -18.34 -8.23 -32.87
N LEU A 135 -18.35 -8.70 -31.61
CA LEU A 135 -19.41 -8.37 -30.67
C LEU A 135 -19.43 -6.86 -30.34
N LEU A 136 -18.28 -6.26 -30.09
CA LEU A 136 -18.19 -4.82 -29.83
C LEU A 136 -18.67 -3.99 -31.01
N ILE A 137 -18.25 -4.34 -32.23
CA ILE A 137 -18.68 -3.71 -33.48
C ILE A 137 -20.21 -3.89 -33.65
N GLY A 138 -20.71 -5.09 -33.45
CA GLY A 138 -22.14 -5.42 -33.57
C GLY A 138 -23.00 -4.61 -32.59
N ILE A 139 -22.62 -4.56 -31.30
CA ILE A 139 -23.32 -3.76 -30.28
C ILE A 139 -23.26 -2.28 -30.64
N THR A 140 -22.09 -1.76 -31.01
CA THR A 140 -21.90 -0.35 -31.37
C THR A 140 -22.76 0.02 -32.58
N THR A 141 -22.76 -0.82 -33.62
CA THR A 141 -23.58 -0.60 -34.83
C THR A 141 -25.08 -0.61 -34.51
N TRP A 142 -25.52 -1.54 -33.67
CA TRP A 142 -26.91 -1.59 -33.21
C TRP A 142 -27.27 -0.34 -32.42
N VAL A 143 -26.44 0.08 -31.46
CA VAL A 143 -26.67 1.29 -30.65
C VAL A 143 -26.75 2.54 -31.54
N VAL A 144 -25.87 2.67 -32.54
CA VAL A 144 -25.87 3.81 -33.47
C VAL A 144 -27.12 3.81 -34.33
N ARG A 145 -27.60 2.65 -34.80
CA ARG A 145 -28.86 2.55 -35.55
C ARG A 145 -30.09 2.97 -34.70
N GLU A 146 -30.10 2.55 -33.43
CA GLU A 146 -31.20 2.88 -32.52
C GLU A 146 -31.11 4.28 -31.88
N MET A 147 -30.01 5.02 -32.11
CA MET A 147 -29.72 6.28 -31.39
C MET A 147 -30.83 7.34 -31.59
N ARG A 148 -31.54 7.32 -32.73
CA ARG A 148 -32.69 8.23 -32.96
C ARG A 148 -33.91 7.87 -32.10
N ARG A 149 -34.18 6.59 -31.91
CA ARG A 149 -35.33 6.07 -31.16
C ARG A 149 -35.05 5.96 -29.66
N ALA A 150 -33.83 5.62 -29.30
CA ALA A 150 -33.42 5.33 -27.96
C ALA A 150 -32.05 5.99 -27.62
N PRO A 151 -32.02 7.35 -27.52
CA PRO A 151 -30.76 8.11 -27.33
C PRO A 151 -30.02 7.72 -26.04
N TYR A 152 -30.72 7.25 -25.01
CA TYR A 152 -30.15 6.77 -23.77
C TYR A 152 -29.22 5.55 -23.98
N LEU A 153 -29.47 4.71 -24.99
CA LEU A 153 -28.59 3.60 -25.34
C LEU A 153 -27.24 4.10 -25.84
N ALA A 154 -27.26 5.14 -26.69
CA ALA A 154 -26.03 5.72 -27.22
C ALA A 154 -25.22 6.39 -26.09
N VAL A 155 -25.88 7.17 -25.25
CA VAL A 155 -25.23 7.82 -24.10
C VAL A 155 -24.63 6.77 -23.15
N GLY A 156 -25.40 5.75 -22.80
CA GLY A 156 -24.94 4.70 -21.91
C GLY A 156 -23.76 3.91 -22.47
N TRP A 157 -23.83 3.53 -23.74
CA TRP A 157 -22.79 2.77 -24.42
C TRP A 157 -21.48 3.56 -24.61
N PHE A 158 -21.58 4.79 -25.13
CA PHE A 158 -20.41 5.63 -25.33
C PHE A 158 -19.81 6.15 -24.02
N TRP A 159 -20.63 6.33 -22.98
CA TRP A 159 -20.14 6.55 -21.63
C TRP A 159 -19.27 5.38 -21.18
N TYR A 160 -19.78 4.15 -21.28
CA TYR A 160 -19.07 2.94 -20.91
C TYR A 160 -17.74 2.80 -21.68
N LEU A 161 -17.77 2.90 -23.00
CA LEU A 161 -16.57 2.80 -23.83
C LEU A 161 -15.57 3.90 -23.52
N GLY A 162 -16.02 5.15 -23.45
CA GLY A 162 -15.15 6.32 -23.31
C GLY A 162 -14.48 6.41 -21.94
N THR A 163 -15.22 6.09 -20.87
CA THR A 163 -14.66 6.18 -19.51
C THR A 163 -13.70 5.05 -19.16
N LEU A 164 -13.70 3.93 -19.90
CA LEU A 164 -12.71 2.85 -19.75
C LEU A 164 -11.38 3.15 -20.49
N VAL A 165 -11.35 4.01 -21.50
CA VAL A 165 -10.16 4.29 -22.31
C VAL A 165 -8.89 4.56 -21.46
N PRO A 166 -8.92 5.39 -20.42
CA PRO A 166 -7.72 5.69 -19.63
C PRO A 166 -7.17 4.50 -18.83
N VAL A 167 -7.99 3.49 -18.56
CA VAL A 167 -7.69 2.41 -17.61
C VAL A 167 -7.75 1.01 -18.21
N ILE A 168 -8.09 0.88 -19.50
CA ILE A 168 -8.25 -0.42 -20.17
C ILE A 168 -6.91 -1.02 -20.66
N GLY A 169 -5.78 -0.37 -20.32
CA GLY A 169 -4.46 -0.87 -20.66
C GLY A 169 -3.89 -0.44 -22.01
N LEU A 170 -4.50 0.56 -22.68
CA LEU A 170 -3.90 1.19 -23.86
C LEU A 170 -2.62 1.94 -23.49
N VAL A 171 -2.63 2.64 -22.37
CA VAL A 171 -1.43 3.15 -21.70
C VAL A 171 -1.18 2.21 -20.52
N GLN A 172 -0.15 1.35 -20.65
CA GLN A 172 0.16 0.34 -19.65
C GLN A 172 0.79 0.98 -18.42
N VAL A 173 0.12 0.90 -17.28
CA VAL A 173 0.64 1.27 -15.96
C VAL A 173 0.59 0.03 -15.08
N GLY A 174 1.77 -0.50 -14.72
CA GLY A 174 1.89 -1.75 -13.96
C GLY A 174 1.70 -3.01 -14.82
N GLU A 175 1.56 -4.15 -14.15
CA GLU A 175 1.55 -5.50 -14.76
C GLU A 175 0.14 -6.10 -14.89
N GLN A 176 -0.90 -5.36 -14.55
CA GLN A 176 -2.28 -5.85 -14.58
C GLN A 176 -2.96 -5.55 -15.92
N SER A 177 -3.78 -6.48 -16.41
CA SER A 177 -4.59 -6.32 -17.63
C SER A 177 -5.83 -5.47 -17.40
N MET A 178 -6.44 -5.62 -16.23
CA MET A 178 -7.68 -4.96 -15.81
C MET A 178 -7.75 -4.89 -14.28
N ALA A 179 -8.70 -4.11 -13.75
CA ALA A 179 -8.99 -4.08 -12.32
C ALA A 179 -10.46 -3.71 -12.08
N ASP A 180 -11.15 -4.49 -11.26
CA ASP A 180 -12.60 -4.31 -11.00
C ASP A 180 -12.93 -2.92 -10.45
N ARG A 181 -12.01 -2.30 -9.70
CA ARG A 181 -12.16 -0.93 -9.19
C ARG A 181 -12.31 0.15 -10.28
N TYR A 182 -11.98 -0.16 -11.54
CA TYR A 182 -12.13 0.78 -12.65
C TYR A 182 -13.55 0.80 -13.24
N MET A 183 -14.42 -0.13 -12.83
CA MET A 183 -15.77 -0.28 -13.36
C MET A 183 -16.81 0.68 -12.78
N TYR A 184 -16.56 1.31 -11.63
CA TYR A 184 -17.57 2.15 -10.96
C TYR A 184 -18.13 3.26 -11.84
N ILE A 185 -17.29 4.00 -12.56
CA ILE A 185 -17.72 5.10 -13.44
C ILE A 185 -18.29 4.57 -14.76
N PRO A 186 -17.64 3.60 -15.46
CA PRO A 186 -18.17 3.03 -16.69
C PRO A 186 -19.55 2.39 -16.56
N LEU A 187 -19.81 1.69 -15.47
CA LEU A 187 -21.10 1.00 -15.25
C LEU A 187 -22.28 1.96 -15.12
N ILE A 188 -22.06 3.23 -14.73
CA ILE A 188 -23.12 4.24 -14.73
C ILE A 188 -23.77 4.34 -16.11
N GLY A 189 -22.98 4.30 -17.19
CA GLY A 189 -23.48 4.30 -18.55
C GLY A 189 -24.39 3.10 -18.86
N ILE A 190 -23.94 1.90 -18.47
CA ILE A 190 -24.72 0.67 -18.67
C ILE A 190 -26.04 0.73 -17.86
N PHE A 191 -25.96 1.19 -16.61
CA PHE A 191 -27.17 1.34 -15.78
C PHE A 191 -28.15 2.38 -16.33
N ILE A 192 -27.66 3.47 -16.93
CA ILE A 192 -28.50 4.42 -17.68
C ILE A 192 -29.24 3.69 -18.80
N ALA A 193 -28.52 2.92 -19.65
CA ALA A 193 -29.12 2.18 -20.74
C ALA A 193 -30.19 1.19 -20.27
N ILE A 194 -29.94 0.47 -19.16
CA ILE A 194 -30.88 -0.48 -18.55
C ILE A 194 -32.09 0.24 -17.94
N ALA A 195 -31.86 1.29 -17.12
CA ALA A 195 -32.91 1.98 -16.38
C ALA A 195 -33.95 2.65 -17.26
N TRP A 196 -33.54 3.17 -18.42
CA TRP A 196 -34.45 3.78 -19.40
C TRP A 196 -34.93 2.79 -20.45
N GLY A 197 -34.11 1.84 -20.87
CA GLY A 197 -34.45 0.86 -21.90
C GLY A 197 -35.45 -0.20 -21.46
N LEU A 198 -35.30 -0.72 -20.25
CA LEU A 198 -36.16 -1.77 -19.72
C LEU A 198 -37.62 -1.33 -19.58
N PRO A 199 -37.92 -0.16 -18.99
CA PRO A 199 -39.29 0.34 -18.91
C PRO A 199 -39.97 0.60 -20.26
N GLU A 200 -39.25 1.08 -21.25
CA GLU A 200 -39.83 1.38 -22.57
C GLU A 200 -40.26 0.11 -23.31
N ARG A 201 -39.45 -0.94 -23.26
CA ARG A 201 -39.74 -2.22 -23.93
C ARG A 201 -40.76 -3.08 -23.20
N LEU A 202 -40.90 -2.94 -21.87
CA LEU A 202 -41.79 -3.71 -21.04
C LEU A 202 -43.13 -2.97 -20.76
N LYS A 203 -43.49 -1.97 -21.53
CA LYS A 203 -44.72 -1.14 -21.28
C LYS A 203 -45.95 -1.95 -20.91
N SER A 204 -46.14 -3.11 -21.53
CA SER A 204 -47.32 -3.98 -21.32
C SER A 204 -47.25 -4.83 -20.03
N TYR A 205 -46.05 -5.09 -19.49
CA TYR A 205 -45.83 -5.98 -18.35
C TYR A 205 -45.29 -5.25 -17.10
N LYS A 206 -45.18 -3.92 -17.15
CA LYS A 206 -44.47 -3.13 -16.13
C LYS A 206 -44.93 -3.34 -14.69
N GLN A 207 -46.25 -3.35 -14.47
CA GLN A 207 -46.78 -3.34 -13.11
C GLN A 207 -46.56 -4.64 -12.33
N LYS A 208 -46.44 -5.78 -13.01
CA LYS A 208 -46.36 -7.10 -12.37
C LYS A 208 -44.94 -7.73 -12.51
N LEU A 209 -44.36 -7.67 -13.70
CA LEU A 209 -43.11 -8.37 -13.99
C LEU A 209 -41.87 -7.67 -13.38
N LEU A 210 -41.79 -6.35 -13.42
CA LEU A 210 -40.61 -5.61 -12.94
C LEU A 210 -40.37 -5.82 -11.43
N PRO A 211 -41.38 -5.74 -10.54
CA PRO A 211 -41.19 -6.02 -9.11
C PRO A 211 -40.76 -7.47 -8.85
N ILE A 212 -41.30 -8.44 -9.61
CA ILE A 212 -40.94 -9.85 -9.46
C ILE A 212 -39.47 -10.08 -9.86
N VAL A 213 -39.07 -9.58 -11.01
CA VAL A 213 -37.67 -9.66 -11.49
C VAL A 213 -36.73 -8.97 -10.50
N ALA A 214 -37.08 -7.80 -10.03
CA ALA A 214 -36.27 -7.08 -9.02
C ALA A 214 -36.19 -7.87 -7.70
N GLY A 215 -37.33 -8.43 -7.25
CA GLY A 215 -37.43 -9.27 -6.04
C GLY A 215 -36.59 -10.56 -6.09
N VAL A 216 -36.25 -11.05 -7.29
CA VAL A 216 -35.37 -12.20 -7.47
C VAL A 216 -33.91 -11.77 -7.70
N VAL A 217 -33.68 -10.81 -8.58
CA VAL A 217 -32.31 -10.42 -8.99
C VAL A 217 -31.58 -9.71 -7.87
N ILE A 218 -32.25 -8.82 -7.14
CA ILE A 218 -31.61 -8.05 -6.05
C ILE A 218 -31.07 -8.96 -4.94
N PRO A 219 -31.83 -9.92 -4.38
CA PRO A 219 -31.29 -10.84 -3.38
C PRO A 219 -30.13 -11.69 -3.90
N ILE A 220 -30.19 -12.15 -5.16
CA ILE A 220 -29.07 -12.90 -5.76
C ILE A 220 -27.81 -12.02 -5.82
N LEU A 221 -27.93 -10.78 -6.31
CA LEU A 221 -26.80 -9.85 -6.35
C LEU A 221 -26.30 -9.49 -4.94
N MET A 222 -27.20 -9.38 -3.95
CA MET A 222 -26.80 -9.15 -2.56
C MET A 222 -25.97 -10.32 -2.02
N VAL A 223 -26.37 -11.57 -2.25
CA VAL A 223 -25.61 -12.75 -1.82
C VAL A 223 -24.26 -12.81 -2.54
N LEU A 224 -24.22 -12.58 -3.86
CA LEU A 224 -22.96 -12.55 -4.62
C LEU A 224 -22.03 -11.44 -4.14
N THR A 225 -22.57 -10.27 -3.84
CA THR A 225 -21.79 -9.15 -3.29
C THR A 225 -21.27 -9.48 -1.89
N TRP A 226 -22.12 -10.04 -1.02
CA TRP A 226 -21.71 -10.46 0.32
C TRP A 226 -20.57 -11.47 0.28
N THR A 227 -20.67 -12.52 -0.55
CA THR A 227 -19.60 -13.50 -0.72
C THR A 227 -18.33 -12.87 -1.30
N GLN A 228 -18.46 -11.91 -2.22
CA GLN A 228 -17.30 -11.20 -2.76
C GLN A 228 -16.64 -10.30 -1.73
N VAL A 229 -17.41 -9.56 -0.93
CA VAL A 229 -16.88 -8.69 0.13
C VAL A 229 -16.12 -9.48 1.19
N SER A 230 -16.55 -10.70 1.52
CA SER A 230 -15.84 -11.56 2.49
C SER A 230 -14.41 -11.89 2.06
N HIS A 231 -14.09 -11.90 0.76
CA HIS A 231 -12.72 -12.10 0.29
C HIS A 231 -11.81 -10.87 0.53
N TRP A 232 -12.40 -9.69 0.82
CA TRP A 232 -11.67 -8.45 1.10
C TRP A 232 -11.48 -8.17 2.60
N GLU A 233 -11.86 -9.12 3.46
CA GLU A 233 -11.77 -8.99 4.92
C GLU A 233 -10.33 -8.73 5.38
N ASN A 234 -9.37 -9.46 4.81
CA ASN A 234 -7.94 -9.27 5.07
C ASN A 234 -7.08 -9.66 3.86
N GLY A 235 -5.79 -9.31 3.92
CA GLY A 235 -4.86 -9.60 2.82
C GLY A 235 -4.69 -11.10 2.54
N ILE A 236 -4.80 -11.97 3.54
CA ILE A 236 -4.63 -13.42 3.38
C ILE A 236 -5.80 -14.00 2.57
N THR A 237 -7.05 -13.68 2.95
CA THR A 237 -8.24 -14.14 2.23
C THR A 237 -8.26 -13.59 0.80
N LEU A 238 -7.88 -12.32 0.63
CA LEU A 238 -7.84 -11.64 -0.65
C LEU A 238 -6.87 -12.30 -1.64
N PHE A 239 -5.61 -12.52 -1.22
CA PHE A 239 -4.61 -13.09 -2.12
C PHE A 239 -4.79 -14.61 -2.29
N LYS A 240 -5.27 -15.35 -1.29
CA LYS A 240 -5.66 -16.76 -1.45
C LYS A 240 -6.78 -16.90 -2.49
N HIS A 241 -7.79 -16.03 -2.43
CA HIS A 241 -8.86 -16.00 -3.43
C HIS A 241 -8.31 -15.69 -4.84
N ALA A 242 -7.45 -14.66 -4.96
CA ALA A 242 -6.83 -14.32 -6.24
C ALA A 242 -6.05 -15.50 -6.85
N ILE A 243 -5.34 -16.27 -6.04
CA ILE A 243 -4.62 -17.48 -6.46
C ILE A 243 -5.62 -18.57 -6.93
N SER A 244 -6.71 -18.80 -6.19
CA SER A 244 -7.68 -19.86 -6.48
C SER A 244 -8.46 -19.63 -7.78
N VAL A 245 -8.74 -18.36 -8.15
CA VAL A 245 -9.51 -18.03 -9.36
C VAL A 245 -8.66 -17.89 -10.62
N THR A 246 -7.32 -17.81 -10.48
CA THR A 246 -6.40 -17.61 -11.61
C THR A 246 -5.95 -18.96 -12.16
N LYS A 247 -6.52 -19.38 -13.30
CA LYS A 247 -6.21 -20.69 -13.91
C LYS A 247 -4.80 -20.78 -14.53
N ASN A 248 -4.31 -19.71 -15.15
CA ASN A 248 -3.02 -19.65 -15.82
C ASN A 248 -2.23 -18.42 -15.34
N PRO A 249 -1.49 -18.54 -14.24
CA PRO A 249 -0.74 -17.42 -13.71
C PRO A 249 0.40 -17.04 -14.68
N SER A 250 0.41 -15.79 -15.13
CA SER A 250 1.55 -15.22 -15.89
C SER A 250 2.74 -14.96 -14.96
N PRO A 251 3.94 -14.74 -15.47
CA PRO A 251 5.11 -14.38 -14.65
C PRO A 251 4.88 -13.18 -13.73
N SER A 252 3.99 -12.24 -14.09
CA SER A 252 3.62 -11.10 -13.26
C SER A 252 2.81 -11.49 -12.01
N PHE A 253 2.26 -12.70 -11.96
CA PHE A 253 1.53 -13.20 -10.82
C PHE A 253 2.39 -13.46 -9.58
N VAL A 254 3.71 -13.42 -9.75
CA VAL A 254 4.71 -13.44 -8.66
C VAL A 254 4.37 -12.46 -7.54
N ILE A 255 3.82 -11.29 -7.90
CA ILE A 255 3.40 -10.24 -6.95
C ILE A 255 2.32 -10.77 -6.00
N THR A 256 1.38 -11.57 -6.48
CA THR A 256 0.29 -12.12 -5.66
C THR A 256 0.81 -13.08 -4.60
N TYR A 257 1.72 -13.99 -4.97
CA TYR A 257 2.37 -14.88 -4.00
C TYR A 257 3.23 -14.12 -3.00
N ASN A 258 4.02 -13.13 -3.46
CA ASN A 258 4.80 -12.28 -2.57
C ASN A 258 3.90 -11.52 -1.57
N ASN A 259 2.79 -10.96 -2.03
CA ASN A 259 1.87 -10.22 -1.18
C ASN A 259 1.12 -11.14 -0.20
N LEU A 260 0.78 -12.37 -0.59
CA LEU A 260 0.24 -13.37 0.33
C LEU A 260 1.27 -13.71 1.40
N GLY A 261 2.52 -13.95 1.01
CA GLY A 261 3.62 -14.18 1.96
C GLY A 261 3.79 -13.03 2.93
N HIS A 262 3.76 -11.79 2.45
CA HIS A 262 3.85 -10.59 3.29
C HIS A 262 2.65 -10.47 4.26
N ALA A 263 1.43 -10.76 3.81
CA ALA A 263 0.26 -10.74 4.67
C ALA A 263 0.36 -11.81 5.78
N LEU A 264 0.86 -13.00 5.47
CA LEU A 264 1.11 -14.07 6.43
C LEU A 264 2.22 -13.71 7.43
N ALA A 265 3.33 -13.12 6.95
CA ALA A 265 4.44 -12.69 7.81
C ALA A 265 4.01 -11.60 8.80
N ARG A 266 3.14 -10.68 8.42
CA ARG A 266 2.56 -9.67 9.33
C ARG A 266 1.74 -10.29 10.46
N GLU A 267 1.17 -11.46 10.26
CA GLU A 267 0.49 -12.26 11.29
C GLU A 267 1.43 -13.28 11.97
N GLN A 268 2.74 -13.12 11.81
CA GLN A 268 3.80 -13.97 12.37
C GLN A 268 3.72 -15.44 11.93
N ARG A 269 3.00 -15.74 10.83
CA ARG A 269 2.88 -17.06 10.21
C ARG A 269 4.02 -17.29 9.23
N TYR A 270 5.25 -17.28 9.74
CA TYR A 270 6.47 -17.24 8.93
C TYR A 270 6.69 -18.48 8.06
N GLU A 271 6.35 -19.68 8.56
CA GLU A 271 6.47 -20.91 7.79
C GLU A 271 5.57 -20.91 6.55
N GLU A 272 4.32 -20.43 6.70
CA GLU A 272 3.40 -20.31 5.56
C GLU A 272 3.86 -19.21 4.60
N ALA A 273 4.38 -18.10 5.12
CA ALA A 273 4.93 -17.02 4.30
C ALA A 273 6.09 -17.50 3.44
N ILE A 274 7.02 -18.28 4.01
CA ILE A 274 8.16 -18.90 3.32
C ILE A 274 7.71 -19.73 2.12
N ILE A 275 6.64 -20.54 2.28
CA ILE A 275 6.08 -21.33 1.18
C ILE A 275 5.65 -20.42 0.03
N GLN A 276 4.99 -19.30 0.33
CA GLN A 276 4.50 -18.38 -0.70
C GLN A 276 5.65 -17.62 -1.39
N TYR A 277 6.65 -17.18 -0.65
CA TYR A 277 7.83 -16.54 -1.24
C TYR A 277 8.63 -17.49 -2.12
N ARG A 278 8.78 -18.77 -1.73
CA ARG A 278 9.41 -19.79 -2.58
C ARG A 278 8.61 -20.01 -3.88
N GLN A 279 7.26 -19.96 -3.83
CA GLN A 279 6.45 -20.02 -5.04
C GLN A 279 6.66 -18.78 -5.92
N ALA A 280 6.74 -17.60 -5.33
CA ALA A 280 7.07 -16.37 -6.06
C ALA A 280 8.43 -16.49 -6.76
N ILE A 281 9.46 -16.93 -6.06
CA ILE A 281 10.82 -17.13 -6.61
C ILE A 281 10.84 -18.21 -7.71
N LYS A 282 10.08 -19.30 -7.54
CA LYS A 282 9.94 -20.31 -8.59
C LYS A 282 9.35 -19.76 -9.89
N MET A 283 8.42 -18.82 -9.80
CA MET A 283 7.82 -18.15 -10.97
C MET A 283 8.76 -17.12 -11.59
N ASN A 284 9.48 -16.36 -10.77
CA ASN A 284 10.45 -15.38 -11.21
C ASN A 284 11.66 -15.37 -10.26
N PRO A 285 12.75 -16.08 -10.61
CA PRO A 285 13.97 -16.13 -9.82
C PRO A 285 14.67 -14.77 -9.66
N TYR A 286 14.34 -13.80 -10.51
CA TYR A 286 14.92 -12.44 -10.47
C TYR A 286 14.01 -11.43 -9.75
N TYR A 287 13.12 -11.88 -8.89
CA TYR A 287 12.26 -10.99 -8.11
C TYR A 287 12.90 -10.67 -6.75
N SER A 288 13.73 -9.62 -6.69
CA SER A 288 14.51 -9.18 -5.52
C SER A 288 13.70 -9.10 -4.24
N LYS A 289 12.47 -8.56 -4.32
CA LYS A 289 11.57 -8.42 -3.17
C LYS A 289 11.18 -9.74 -2.53
N ALA A 290 10.95 -10.79 -3.33
CA ALA A 290 10.62 -12.10 -2.76
C ALA A 290 11.81 -12.72 -2.04
N HIS A 291 13.03 -12.55 -2.57
CA HIS A 291 14.25 -12.98 -1.88
C HIS A 291 14.46 -12.22 -0.57
N ASN A 292 14.31 -10.89 -0.55
CA ASN A 292 14.41 -10.10 0.68
C ASN A 292 13.36 -10.53 1.73
N ASN A 293 12.11 -10.69 1.33
CA ASN A 293 11.02 -11.07 2.24
C ASN A 293 11.15 -12.51 2.75
N LEU A 294 11.65 -13.44 1.91
CA LEU A 294 11.97 -14.79 2.32
C LEU A 294 13.10 -14.78 3.37
N GLY A 295 14.17 -14.02 3.11
CA GLY A 295 15.26 -13.84 4.06
C GLY A 295 14.77 -13.27 5.40
N HIS A 296 13.85 -12.30 5.38
CA HIS A 296 13.26 -11.75 6.61
C HIS A 296 12.50 -12.83 7.40
N SER A 297 11.61 -13.59 6.76
CA SER A 297 10.84 -14.64 7.45
C SER A 297 11.75 -15.76 8.00
N LEU A 298 12.82 -16.11 7.28
CA LEU A 298 13.83 -17.07 7.76
C LEU A 298 14.60 -16.51 8.96
N SER A 299 14.92 -15.21 8.97
CA SER A 299 15.59 -14.54 10.09
C SER A 299 14.73 -14.54 11.35
N GLU A 300 13.42 -14.33 11.24
CA GLU A 300 12.48 -14.40 12.37
C GLU A 300 12.43 -15.83 12.96
N LEU A 301 12.56 -16.85 12.12
CA LEU A 301 12.71 -18.26 12.55
C LEU A 301 14.15 -18.61 12.97
N LYS A 302 15.07 -17.64 13.02
CA LYS A 302 16.49 -17.79 13.39
C LYS A 302 17.30 -18.68 12.42
N VAL A 303 16.82 -18.90 11.21
CA VAL A 303 17.52 -19.64 10.15
C VAL A 303 18.42 -18.66 9.36
N TYR A 304 19.42 -18.12 10.06
CA TYR A 304 20.21 -17.00 9.56
C TYR A 304 21.05 -17.33 8.32
N ASP A 305 21.54 -18.56 8.16
CA ASP A 305 22.40 -18.92 7.02
C ASP A 305 21.63 -18.84 5.70
N GLU A 306 20.45 -19.43 5.65
CA GLU A 306 19.57 -19.38 4.47
C GLU A 306 19.07 -17.94 4.22
N ALA A 307 18.74 -17.20 5.29
CA ALA A 307 18.35 -15.82 5.21
C ALA A 307 19.42 -14.94 4.53
N ILE A 308 20.67 -15.08 4.95
CA ILE A 308 21.83 -14.36 4.40
C ILE A 308 21.99 -14.67 2.91
N GLU A 309 21.85 -15.91 2.49
CA GLU A 309 21.93 -16.30 1.09
C GLU A 309 20.84 -15.61 0.27
N HIS A 310 19.60 -15.60 0.76
CA HIS A 310 18.50 -14.92 0.09
C HIS A 310 18.66 -13.39 0.03
N TYR A 311 19.18 -12.75 1.07
CA TYR A 311 19.52 -11.33 1.00
C TYR A 311 20.60 -11.04 -0.03
N ARG A 312 21.63 -11.89 -0.13
CA ARG A 312 22.65 -11.77 -1.18
C ARG A 312 22.08 -11.94 -2.57
N GLN A 313 21.14 -12.88 -2.76
CA GLN A 313 20.43 -13.02 -4.03
C GLN A 313 19.60 -11.77 -4.35
N ALA A 314 18.89 -11.20 -3.38
CA ALA A 314 18.17 -9.93 -3.59
C ALA A 314 19.11 -8.81 -4.04
N LEU A 315 20.28 -8.69 -3.42
CA LEU A 315 21.30 -7.68 -3.73
C LEU A 315 22.05 -7.95 -5.05
N SER A 316 22.17 -9.19 -5.49
CA SER A 316 22.73 -9.53 -6.81
C SER A 316 21.80 -9.14 -7.95
N ILE A 317 20.47 -9.10 -7.69
CA ILE A 317 19.43 -8.70 -8.64
C ILE A 317 19.26 -7.16 -8.64
N GLU A 318 19.25 -6.56 -7.47
CA GLU A 318 19.00 -5.13 -7.23
C GLU A 318 20.07 -4.58 -6.28
N THR A 319 21.14 -4.03 -6.85
CA THR A 319 22.34 -3.60 -6.11
C THR A 319 22.14 -2.35 -5.24
N ASP A 320 21.08 -1.59 -5.48
CA ASP A 320 20.70 -0.37 -4.73
C ASP A 320 19.53 -0.58 -3.74
N TYR A 321 19.34 -1.83 -3.28
CA TYR A 321 18.27 -2.20 -2.37
C TYR A 321 18.66 -1.98 -0.90
N ALA A 322 18.49 -0.74 -0.40
CA ALA A 322 18.90 -0.34 0.95
C ALA A 322 18.30 -1.22 2.08
N GLU A 323 17.03 -1.63 1.95
CA GLU A 323 16.36 -2.49 2.92
C GLU A 323 17.01 -3.88 3.00
N ALA A 324 17.39 -4.45 1.86
CA ALA A 324 18.07 -5.76 1.84
C ALA A 324 19.47 -5.68 2.47
N TYR A 325 20.20 -4.58 2.31
CA TYR A 325 21.45 -4.35 3.03
C TYR A 325 21.25 -4.27 4.55
N ASN A 326 20.23 -3.51 5.01
CA ASN A 326 19.90 -3.43 6.44
C ASN A 326 19.54 -4.82 7.02
N ASN A 327 18.73 -5.59 6.30
CA ASN A 327 18.31 -6.92 6.74
C ASN A 327 19.48 -7.92 6.74
N LEU A 328 20.35 -7.88 5.73
CA LEU A 328 21.58 -8.66 5.68
C LEU A 328 22.50 -8.31 6.85
N ALA A 329 22.66 -7.03 7.15
CA ALA A 329 23.46 -6.55 8.27
C ALA A 329 22.92 -7.06 9.62
N ASN A 330 21.59 -7.03 9.81
CA ASN A 330 20.92 -7.59 10.98
C ASN A 330 21.23 -9.10 11.14
N ALA A 331 21.03 -9.88 10.08
CA ALA A 331 21.29 -11.32 10.11
C ALA A 331 22.77 -11.64 10.40
N MET A 332 23.71 -10.85 9.83
CA MET A 332 25.15 -10.96 10.12
C MET A 332 25.46 -10.63 11.59
N GLY A 333 24.83 -9.59 12.15
CA GLY A 333 24.97 -9.23 13.57
C GLY A 333 24.48 -10.32 14.49
N LYS A 334 23.34 -10.95 14.20
CA LYS A 334 22.80 -12.10 14.96
C LYS A 334 23.72 -13.33 14.93
N LYS A 335 24.51 -13.48 13.86
CA LYS A 335 25.57 -14.52 13.76
C LYS A 335 26.88 -14.10 14.40
N GLY A 336 26.98 -12.96 15.06
CA GLY A 336 28.21 -12.46 15.68
C GLY A 336 29.24 -11.89 14.69
N LYS A 337 28.91 -11.76 13.41
CA LYS A 337 29.79 -11.19 12.38
C LYS A 337 29.69 -9.65 12.37
N LEU A 338 29.99 -9.04 13.53
CA LEU A 338 29.74 -7.62 13.78
C LEU A 338 30.49 -6.67 12.82
N LYS A 339 31.68 -7.05 12.32
CA LYS A 339 32.44 -6.21 11.37
C LYS A 339 31.73 -6.14 10.00
N GLU A 340 31.29 -7.30 9.50
CA GLU A 340 30.55 -7.39 8.24
C GLU A 340 29.19 -6.66 8.36
N SER A 341 28.50 -6.85 9.49
CA SER A 341 27.24 -6.15 9.80
C SER A 341 27.38 -4.62 9.68
N VAL A 342 28.40 -4.03 10.30
CA VAL A 342 28.69 -2.58 10.20
C VAL A 342 28.90 -2.16 8.75
N SER A 343 29.63 -2.95 7.94
CA SER A 343 29.84 -2.62 6.52
C SER A 343 28.53 -2.56 5.74
N TYR A 344 27.63 -3.52 5.94
CA TYR A 344 26.36 -3.56 5.24
C TYR A 344 25.38 -2.47 5.71
N TYR A 345 25.36 -2.10 7.01
CA TYR A 345 24.59 -0.94 7.45
C TYR A 345 25.07 0.37 6.79
N ASN A 346 26.39 0.54 6.67
CA ASN A 346 26.94 1.70 5.99
C ASN A 346 26.51 1.78 4.51
N GLU A 347 26.41 0.62 3.82
CA GLU A 347 25.88 0.59 2.46
C GLU A 347 24.38 0.94 2.42
N ALA A 348 23.58 0.43 3.38
CA ALA A 348 22.17 0.82 3.48
C ALA A 348 21.99 2.33 3.67
N ILE A 349 22.80 2.93 4.54
CA ILE A 349 22.79 4.40 4.82
C ILE A 349 23.31 5.18 3.62
N ARG A 350 24.35 4.69 2.93
CA ARG A 350 24.86 5.33 1.71
C ARG A 350 23.79 5.42 0.62
N LEU A 351 22.99 4.37 0.47
CA LEU A 351 21.90 4.32 -0.51
C LEU A 351 20.68 5.13 -0.06
N LYS A 352 20.40 5.17 1.24
CA LYS A 352 19.29 5.90 1.82
C LYS A 352 19.74 6.61 3.10
N SER A 353 20.18 7.86 2.96
CA SER A 353 20.77 8.66 4.05
C SER A 353 19.76 9.05 5.16
N ASP A 354 18.46 8.98 4.88
CA ASP A 354 17.35 9.24 5.82
C ASP A 354 16.76 7.95 6.40
N TYR A 355 17.58 6.88 6.51
CA TYR A 355 17.12 5.58 7.01
C TYR A 355 17.36 5.47 8.54
N ALA A 356 16.43 6.00 9.33
CA ALA A 356 16.52 6.03 10.80
C ALA A 356 16.78 4.65 11.42
N GLU A 357 16.12 3.61 10.90
CA GLU A 357 16.28 2.25 11.41
C GLU A 357 17.69 1.68 11.15
N ALA A 358 18.29 1.97 10.00
CA ALA A 358 19.66 1.53 9.70
C ALA A 358 20.68 2.23 10.62
N HIS A 359 20.54 3.52 10.88
CA HIS A 359 21.35 4.24 11.86
C HIS A 359 21.19 3.64 13.27
N PHE A 360 19.95 3.37 13.69
CA PHE A 360 19.69 2.75 14.98
C PHE A 360 20.35 1.38 15.10
N ASN A 361 20.19 0.50 14.11
CA ASN A 361 20.75 -0.85 14.09
C ASN A 361 22.28 -0.84 14.02
N LEU A 362 22.87 0.10 13.28
CA LEU A 362 24.30 0.35 13.27
C LEU A 362 24.79 0.76 14.66
N GLY A 363 24.06 1.66 15.34
CA GLY A 363 24.34 2.07 16.71
C GLY A 363 24.35 0.88 17.68
N VAL A 364 23.35 -0.01 17.59
CA VAL A 364 23.29 -1.25 18.39
C VAL A 364 24.51 -2.13 18.13
N THR A 365 24.88 -2.33 16.87
CA THR A 365 26.03 -3.17 16.49
C THR A 365 27.36 -2.56 16.97
N LEU A 366 27.49 -1.24 16.92
CA LEU A 366 28.67 -0.51 17.41
C LEU A 366 28.77 -0.58 18.95
N ALA A 367 27.65 -0.49 19.66
CA ALA A 367 27.59 -0.67 21.11
C ALA A 367 28.03 -2.08 21.51
N GLN A 368 27.59 -3.11 20.80
CA GLN A 368 28.05 -4.51 21.00
C GLN A 368 29.56 -4.66 20.75
N GLN A 369 30.17 -3.82 19.89
CA GLN A 369 31.62 -3.78 19.70
C GLN A 369 32.35 -2.94 20.77
N GLY A 370 31.67 -2.36 21.75
CA GLY A 370 32.24 -1.46 22.75
C GLY A 370 32.58 -0.06 22.22
N LYS A 371 32.14 0.30 21.02
CA LYS A 371 32.45 1.59 20.39
C LYS A 371 31.42 2.65 20.77
N ILE A 372 31.40 3.01 22.06
CA ILE A 372 30.36 3.86 22.69
C ILE A 372 30.15 5.18 21.93
N GLU A 373 31.23 5.93 21.64
CA GLU A 373 31.13 7.23 20.96
C GLU A 373 30.48 7.13 19.57
N LYS A 374 30.85 6.10 18.81
CA LYS A 374 30.25 5.88 17.48
C LYS A 374 28.79 5.46 17.61
N ALA A 375 28.43 4.63 18.57
CA ALA A 375 27.05 4.25 18.84
C ALA A 375 26.19 5.48 19.17
N ILE A 376 26.67 6.37 20.03
CA ILE A 376 26.01 7.64 20.38
C ILE A 376 25.78 8.49 19.13
N ALA A 377 26.77 8.62 18.27
CA ALA A 377 26.66 9.39 17.03
C ALA A 377 25.55 8.83 16.12
N GLU A 378 25.49 7.51 15.97
CA GLU A 378 24.48 6.86 15.11
C GLU A 378 23.06 6.94 15.72
N TYR A 379 22.89 6.79 17.03
CA TYR A 379 21.58 7.00 17.69
C TYR A 379 21.10 8.43 17.54
N ARG A 380 22.01 9.43 17.64
CA ARG A 380 21.66 10.84 17.42
C ARG A 380 21.23 11.08 15.96
N GLN A 381 21.86 10.44 14.97
CA GLN A 381 21.40 10.51 13.59
C GLN A 381 20.02 9.86 13.41
N ALA A 382 19.78 8.70 14.02
CA ALA A 382 18.47 8.05 14.00
C ALA A 382 17.37 9.00 14.56
N LEU A 383 17.64 9.67 15.69
CA LEU A 383 16.74 10.62 16.32
C LEU A 383 16.57 11.93 15.56
N LYS A 384 17.59 12.38 14.83
CA LYS A 384 17.47 13.52 13.91
C LYS A 384 16.50 13.26 12.77
N ILE A 385 16.45 12.01 12.29
CA ILE A 385 15.56 11.57 11.20
C ILE A 385 14.16 11.26 11.76
N ASN A 386 14.09 10.53 12.87
CA ASN A 386 12.84 10.17 13.55
C ASN A 386 12.91 10.55 15.04
N PRO A 387 12.46 11.76 15.42
CA PRO A 387 12.47 12.22 16.80
C PRO A 387 11.64 11.40 17.78
N ASP A 388 10.66 10.63 17.29
CA ASP A 388 9.74 9.82 18.10
C ASP A 388 10.22 8.35 18.25
N PHE A 389 11.49 8.07 17.95
CA PHE A 389 12.01 6.72 17.99
C PHE A 389 12.36 6.29 19.42
N VAL A 390 11.39 5.72 20.14
CA VAL A 390 11.49 5.33 21.56
C VAL A 390 12.73 4.52 21.89
N LEU A 391 13.02 3.48 21.09
CA LEU A 391 14.18 2.60 21.33
C LEU A 391 15.50 3.34 21.13
N ALA A 392 15.57 4.29 20.21
CA ALA A 392 16.77 5.08 19.98
C ALA A 392 17.04 6.03 21.15
N HIS A 393 16.00 6.67 21.72
CA HIS A 393 16.13 7.44 22.95
C HIS A 393 16.62 6.60 24.11
N ASN A 394 16.05 5.43 24.35
CA ASN A 394 16.47 4.52 25.43
C ASN A 394 17.92 4.08 25.25
N ASN A 395 18.31 3.66 24.06
CA ASN A 395 19.67 3.15 23.80
C ASN A 395 20.72 4.28 23.82
N LEU A 396 20.38 5.45 23.31
CA LEU A 396 21.24 6.65 23.44
C LEU A 396 21.46 6.97 24.92
N ALA A 397 20.41 7.01 25.72
CA ALA A 397 20.49 7.24 27.15
C ALA A 397 21.37 6.23 27.87
N SER A 398 21.26 4.94 27.49
CA SER A 398 22.10 3.87 28.05
C SER A 398 23.58 4.09 27.74
N MET A 399 23.93 4.49 26.51
CA MET A 399 25.31 4.77 26.13
C MET A 399 25.84 6.05 26.81
N LEU A 400 25.03 7.07 26.94
CA LEU A 400 25.36 8.30 27.68
C LEU A 400 25.60 8.01 29.16
N GLY A 401 24.77 7.19 29.77
CA GLY A 401 24.95 6.73 31.16
C GLY A 401 26.27 5.96 31.34
N GLN A 402 26.63 5.06 30.43
CA GLN A 402 27.90 4.37 30.45
C GLN A 402 29.11 5.30 30.28
N ARG A 403 28.94 6.40 29.55
CA ARG A 403 29.95 7.44 29.40
C ARG A 403 30.07 8.35 30.63
N GLY A 404 29.04 8.38 31.48
CA GLY A 404 28.95 9.24 32.67
C GLY A 404 28.12 10.50 32.48
N ASP A 405 27.51 10.71 31.32
CA ASP A 405 26.67 11.87 31.00
C ASP A 405 25.24 11.70 31.49
N PHE A 406 25.09 11.48 32.79
CA PHE A 406 23.81 11.11 33.42
C PHE A 406 22.70 12.14 33.18
N LYS A 407 23.02 13.44 33.13
CA LYS A 407 22.01 14.48 32.90
C LYS A 407 21.34 14.29 31.55
N GLU A 408 22.09 14.16 30.46
CA GLU A 408 21.58 13.96 29.12
C GLU A 408 20.89 12.58 29.01
N ALA A 409 21.42 11.55 29.67
CA ALA A 409 20.80 10.23 29.74
C ALA A 409 19.40 10.27 30.34
N ILE A 410 19.21 10.97 31.47
CA ILE A 410 17.90 11.14 32.10
C ILE A 410 16.92 11.86 31.15
N GLU A 411 17.37 12.90 30.47
CA GLU A 411 16.53 13.61 29.49
C GLU A 411 16.03 12.68 28.38
N HIS A 412 16.90 11.88 27.82
CA HIS A 412 16.53 10.91 26.77
C HIS A 412 15.67 9.76 27.29
N TYR A 413 15.91 9.24 28.50
CA TYR A 413 15.01 8.24 29.10
C TYR A 413 13.62 8.83 29.37
N ARG A 414 13.52 10.09 29.84
CA ARG A 414 12.24 10.77 30.01
C ARG A 414 11.49 10.93 28.69
N GLN A 415 12.21 11.27 27.60
CA GLN A 415 11.60 11.29 26.25
C GLN A 415 11.04 9.89 25.88
N ALA A 416 11.81 8.82 26.09
CA ALA A 416 11.37 7.47 25.77
C ALA A 416 10.09 7.07 26.51
N VAL A 417 9.99 7.35 27.83
CA VAL A 417 8.79 7.00 28.62
C VAL A 417 7.63 7.97 28.43
N THR A 418 7.89 9.16 27.90
CA THR A 418 6.86 10.12 27.48
C THR A 418 6.22 9.69 26.17
N LEU A 419 7.03 9.25 25.20
CA LEU A 419 6.58 8.74 23.90
C LEU A 419 5.84 7.41 24.03
N ASP A 420 6.32 6.52 24.90
CA ASP A 420 5.67 5.26 25.25
C ASP A 420 5.56 5.08 26.76
N PRO A 421 4.44 5.51 27.37
CA PRO A 421 4.20 5.33 28.80
C PRO A 421 4.07 3.86 29.25
N GLY A 422 3.91 2.93 28.31
CA GLY A 422 3.90 1.48 28.55
C GLY A 422 5.27 0.81 28.49
N PHE A 423 6.35 1.56 28.29
CA PHE A 423 7.69 1.03 28.14
C PHE A 423 8.34 0.68 29.51
N ALA A 424 8.02 -0.47 30.08
CA ALA A 424 8.50 -0.92 31.39
C ALA A 424 10.03 -0.84 31.52
N LYS A 425 10.77 -1.29 30.51
CA LYS A 425 12.24 -1.23 30.47
C LYS A 425 12.77 0.20 30.52
N GLY A 426 12.13 1.15 29.83
CA GLY A 426 12.48 2.56 29.87
C GLY A 426 12.31 3.15 31.26
N HIS A 427 11.20 2.82 31.94
CA HIS A 427 10.97 3.23 33.32
C HIS A 427 12.02 2.65 34.29
N ASN A 428 12.36 1.37 34.16
CA ASN A 428 13.42 0.77 34.99
C ASN A 428 14.78 1.43 34.78
N ASN A 429 15.15 1.69 33.50
CA ASN A 429 16.43 2.30 33.18
C ASN A 429 16.52 3.77 33.67
N LEU A 430 15.42 4.52 33.54
CA LEU A 430 15.31 5.89 34.09
C LEU A 430 15.46 5.85 35.60
N GLY A 431 14.74 4.96 36.30
CA GLY A 431 14.82 4.79 37.73
C GLY A 431 16.25 4.44 38.17
N SER A 432 16.92 3.53 37.48
CA SER A 432 18.30 3.15 37.79
C SER A 432 19.27 4.32 37.65
N THR A 433 19.11 5.15 36.60
CA THR A 433 19.98 6.31 36.39
C THR A 433 19.70 7.42 37.42
N LEU A 434 18.44 7.64 37.79
CA LEU A 434 18.05 8.59 38.83
C LEU A 434 18.60 8.15 40.20
N ALA A 435 18.51 6.86 40.52
CA ALA A 435 19.05 6.33 41.76
C ALA A 435 20.60 6.48 41.85
N GLN A 436 21.31 6.28 40.75
CA GLN A 436 22.75 6.55 40.66
C GLN A 436 23.09 8.02 40.90
N GLN A 437 22.16 8.93 40.64
CA GLN A 437 22.29 10.36 40.92
C GLN A 437 21.72 10.76 42.33
N GLY A 438 21.38 9.79 43.15
CA GLY A 438 20.85 10.04 44.47
C GLY A 438 19.35 10.48 44.54
N GLN A 439 18.67 10.50 43.42
CA GLN A 439 17.28 10.91 43.29
C GLN A 439 16.33 9.74 43.59
N PHE A 440 16.48 9.15 44.79
CA PHE A 440 15.82 7.89 45.14
C PHE A 440 14.31 7.93 45.13
N LYS A 441 13.70 9.08 45.50
CA LYS A 441 12.24 9.20 45.48
C LYS A 441 11.66 9.04 44.07
N GLU A 442 12.19 9.79 43.10
CA GLU A 442 11.75 9.71 41.72
C GLU A 442 12.11 8.34 41.11
N ALA A 443 13.28 7.82 41.47
CA ALA A 443 13.68 6.47 41.03
C ALA A 443 12.67 5.38 41.43
N MET A 444 12.20 5.41 42.68
CA MET A 444 11.19 4.46 43.18
C MET A 444 9.87 4.59 42.42
N GLU A 445 9.40 5.82 42.15
CA GLU A 445 8.20 6.05 41.35
C GLU A 445 8.30 5.39 39.96
N HIS A 446 9.46 5.46 39.31
CA HIS A 446 9.68 4.83 38.05
C HIS A 446 9.80 3.31 38.12
N PHE A 447 10.44 2.75 39.14
CA PHE A 447 10.45 1.29 39.36
C PHE A 447 9.04 0.76 39.64
N GLU A 448 8.25 1.43 40.43
CA GLU A 448 6.85 1.08 40.69
C GLU A 448 6.04 1.15 39.38
N ARG A 449 6.29 2.16 38.55
CA ARG A 449 5.63 2.26 37.22
C ARG A 449 5.99 1.10 36.34
N ALA A 450 7.28 0.69 36.31
CA ALA A 450 7.72 -0.47 35.53
C ALA A 450 7.00 -1.76 35.99
N LEU A 451 6.80 -1.94 37.30
CA LEU A 451 6.10 -3.08 37.91
C LEU A 451 4.57 -3.04 37.72
N ILE A 452 3.97 -1.87 37.58
CA ILE A 452 2.56 -1.74 37.18
C ILE A 452 2.37 -2.23 35.74
N ILE A 453 3.33 -1.93 34.84
CA ILE A 453 3.30 -2.34 33.44
C ILE A 453 3.62 -3.82 33.29
N ASP A 454 4.68 -4.29 33.94
CA ASP A 454 5.10 -5.71 33.98
C ASP A 454 5.35 -6.16 35.42
N PRO A 455 4.35 -6.78 36.07
CA PRO A 455 4.48 -7.25 37.43
C PRO A 455 5.59 -8.29 37.68
N ASN A 456 6.03 -8.96 36.62
CA ASN A 456 7.08 -9.99 36.69
C ASN A 456 8.49 -9.46 36.35
N TYR A 457 8.65 -8.14 36.21
CA TYR A 457 9.94 -7.55 35.87
C TYR A 457 10.91 -7.60 37.05
N SER A 458 11.71 -8.68 37.11
CA SER A 458 12.61 -8.99 38.25
C SER A 458 13.63 -7.90 38.53
N ASP A 459 14.19 -7.23 37.50
CA ASP A 459 15.19 -6.18 37.69
C ASP A 459 14.57 -4.95 38.36
N ALA A 460 13.34 -4.57 37.97
CA ALA A 460 12.63 -3.45 38.60
C ALA A 460 12.29 -3.76 40.04
N GLN A 461 11.94 -5.02 40.40
CA GLN A 461 11.70 -5.43 41.80
C GLN A 461 12.95 -5.28 42.66
N LYS A 462 14.07 -5.82 42.21
CA LYS A 462 15.37 -5.73 42.90
C LYS A 462 15.80 -4.27 43.08
N ASN A 463 15.69 -3.50 42.02
CA ASN A 463 16.07 -2.08 42.05
C ASN A 463 15.21 -1.26 42.98
N LEU A 464 13.90 -1.54 43.04
CA LEU A 464 12.98 -0.89 44.00
C LEU A 464 13.31 -1.23 45.43
N GLU A 465 13.57 -2.51 45.76
CA GLU A 465 13.96 -2.96 47.08
C GLU A 465 15.29 -2.31 47.50
N LEU A 466 16.28 -2.28 46.62
CA LEU A 466 17.55 -1.64 46.86
C LEU A 466 17.40 -0.13 47.09
N ALA A 467 16.62 0.55 46.27
CA ALA A 467 16.37 1.99 46.42
C ALA A 467 15.67 2.30 47.76
N ARG A 468 14.71 1.47 48.18
CA ARG A 468 14.04 1.58 49.51
C ARG A 468 15.00 1.39 50.66
N SER A 469 15.86 0.38 50.65
CA SER A 469 16.84 0.09 51.69
C SER A 469 17.82 1.26 51.88
N ILE A 470 18.34 1.82 50.76
CA ILE A 470 19.25 2.96 50.77
C ILE A 470 18.56 4.22 51.32
N ALA A 471 17.30 4.47 50.90
CA ALA A 471 16.53 5.63 51.38
C ALA A 471 16.27 5.57 52.90
N VAL A 472 16.04 4.36 53.45
CA VAL A 472 15.89 4.15 54.90
C VAL A 472 17.23 4.36 55.64
N GLU A 473 18.31 3.80 55.12
CA GLU A 473 19.66 3.94 55.72
C GLU A 473 20.15 5.41 55.66
N ALA A 474 19.90 6.11 54.57
CA ALA A 474 20.20 7.54 54.44
C ALA A 474 19.47 8.42 55.47
N ARG A 475 18.21 8.09 55.76
CA ARG A 475 17.42 8.76 56.83
C ARG A 475 17.97 8.49 58.22
N SER A 476 18.50 7.27 58.45
CA SER A 476 19.01 6.87 59.77
C SER A 476 20.41 7.43 60.07
N LYS A 477 21.26 7.66 59.09
CA LYS A 477 22.65 8.08 59.26
C LYS A 477 22.95 9.56 58.98
N GLY A 478 21.98 10.35 58.53
CA GLY A 478 22.15 11.78 58.28
C GLY A 478 23.19 12.17 57.22
N SER A 479 23.77 11.22 56.46
CA SER A 479 24.73 11.47 55.40
C SER A 479 24.62 10.47 54.25
N LEU A 480 24.50 11.00 53.04
CA LEU A 480 24.51 10.23 51.78
C LEU A 480 25.91 10.25 51.16
N ASN A 481 26.66 9.15 51.26
CA ASN A 481 27.82 8.90 50.39
C ASN A 481 28.05 7.38 50.26
N GLN A 482 27.25 6.73 49.39
CA GLN A 482 27.58 5.40 48.88
C GLN A 482 27.16 5.31 47.41
N THR A 483 28.16 5.16 46.57
CA THR A 483 28.02 4.86 45.13
C THR A 483 27.63 3.38 44.98
N LEU A 484 26.36 3.12 44.74
CA LEU A 484 25.85 1.77 44.53
C LEU A 484 25.52 1.58 43.04
N ARG A 485 25.85 0.41 42.51
CA ARG A 485 25.52 0.03 41.14
C ARG A 485 24.10 -0.53 41.09
N PHE A 486 23.24 0.16 40.34
CA PHE A 486 21.91 -0.32 39.97
C PHE A 486 22.00 -1.05 38.62
N GLU A 487 21.29 -2.15 38.48
CA GLU A 487 21.27 -2.91 37.22
C GLU A 487 20.44 -2.17 36.19
N SER A 488 21.06 -1.74 35.10
CA SER A 488 20.40 -1.29 33.89
C SER A 488 20.36 -2.48 32.92
N SER A 489 19.15 -2.83 32.45
CA SER A 489 18.99 -3.88 31.45
C SER A 489 19.54 -3.44 30.09
N PRO A 490 20.38 -4.24 29.44
CA PRO A 490 20.99 -3.92 28.14
C PRO A 490 19.98 -3.85 26.98
#